data_596da269b0f838c61f4c67921610fb26
#
_entry.id   596da269b0f838c61f4c67921610fb26
#
_cell.length_a   1.000
_cell.length_b   1.000
_cell.length_c   1.000
_cell.angle_alpha   90.00
_cell.angle_beta   90.00
_cell.angle_gamma   90.00
#
_symmetry.space_group_name_H-M   'P 1'
#
loop_
_entity.id
_entity.type
_entity.pdbx_description
1 polymer ?
#
loop_
_entity_poly.entity_id
_entity_poly.type
_entity_poly.pdbx_seq_one_letter_code
_entity_poly.pdbx_strand_id
1 'polypeptide(L)'
;MNVKLLYLLLTALFVGICWVFANTEIKTDSPPLVQREMEDTPFDKMMAVLTHKRCINCHPSDNYPRQGEDSHVHNFGVRRGEDNHGVAALRCESCHQHENNNFSGVPGAPEWSLAPKSMAWQGLTRVEIAKSMLNPENNGGRTLEETVHHLTEHELVLWAWEPGIDANGNPREKPPVPKDEYIKAVKAWAAAGAKIPNE
;
A
#
# COMPACT_ATOMS: atom_id res chain seq x y z
N MET A 1 66.94 -5.15 35.52
CA MET A 1 65.79 -5.85 34.94
C MET A 1 66.05 -6.03 33.43
N ASN A 2 66.02 -7.26 32.95
CA ASN A 2 66.50 -7.58 31.60
C ASN A 2 65.46 -7.13 30.57
N VAL A 3 65.83 -6.28 29.61
CA VAL A 3 64.91 -5.67 28.63
C VAL A 3 64.05 -6.71 27.90
N LYS A 4 64.59 -7.91 27.66
CA LYS A 4 63.85 -9.04 27.08
C LYS A 4 62.69 -9.56 27.96
N LEU A 5 62.85 -9.50 29.30
CA LEU A 5 61.83 -9.93 30.26
C LEU A 5 60.69 -8.88 30.32
N LEU A 6 61.01 -7.59 30.16
CA LEU A 6 60.02 -6.50 30.11
C LEU A 6 59.15 -6.60 28.82
N TYR A 7 59.76 -6.91 27.67
CA TYR A 7 59.04 -7.14 26.43
C TYR A 7 58.08 -8.34 26.51
N LEU A 8 58.50 -9.45 27.11
CA LEU A 8 57.65 -10.63 27.29
C LEU A 8 56.47 -10.36 28.20
N LEU A 9 56.63 -9.56 29.26
CA LEU A 9 55.56 -9.20 30.15
C LEU A 9 54.57 -8.23 29.50
N LEU A 10 55.03 -7.27 28.70
CA LEU A 10 54.18 -6.32 27.96
C LEU A 10 53.37 -7.02 26.86
N THR A 11 53.95 -7.98 26.13
CA THR A 11 53.25 -8.75 25.10
C THR A 11 52.19 -9.70 25.71
N ALA A 12 52.47 -10.30 26.87
CA ALA A 12 51.50 -11.15 27.56
C ALA A 12 50.32 -10.32 28.11
N LEU A 13 50.58 -9.09 28.56
CA LEU A 13 49.52 -8.18 29.01
C LEU A 13 48.63 -7.74 27.85
N PHE A 14 49.21 -7.44 26.66
CA PHE A 14 48.44 -7.02 25.48
C PHE A 14 47.60 -8.15 24.92
N VAL A 15 48.11 -9.38 24.86
CA VAL A 15 47.36 -10.56 24.40
C VAL A 15 46.23 -10.88 25.39
N GLY A 16 46.46 -10.76 26.70
CA GLY A 16 45.41 -10.94 27.73
C GLY A 16 44.26 -9.92 27.62
N ILE A 17 44.58 -8.65 27.37
CA ILE A 17 43.56 -7.60 27.19
C ILE A 17 42.76 -7.81 25.91
N CYS A 18 43.40 -8.17 24.79
CA CYS A 18 42.68 -8.48 23.55
C CYS A 18 41.74 -9.71 23.67
N TRP A 19 42.13 -10.68 24.50
CA TRP A 19 41.30 -11.88 24.68
C TRP A 19 40.05 -11.65 25.52
N VAL A 20 40.10 -10.71 26.47
CA VAL A 20 38.97 -10.32 27.30
C VAL A 20 37.94 -9.53 26.49
N PHE A 21 38.36 -8.68 25.53
CA PHE A 21 37.45 -7.92 24.68
C PHE A 21 36.85 -8.78 23.56
N ALA A 22 37.47 -9.88 23.15
CA ALA A 22 36.96 -10.77 22.10
C ALA A 22 35.82 -11.70 22.58
N ASN A 23 35.64 -11.88 23.90
CA ASN A 23 34.63 -12.77 24.47
C ASN A 23 33.51 -12.08 25.23
N THR A 24 33.41 -10.73 25.19
CA THR A 24 32.21 -10.03 25.63
C THR A 24 31.19 -10.05 24.48
N GLU A 25 30.42 -11.11 24.37
CA GLU A 25 29.14 -11.04 23.65
C GLU A 25 28.30 -9.99 24.40
N ILE A 26 28.20 -8.79 23.84
CA ILE A 26 27.19 -7.81 24.23
C ILE A 26 25.86 -8.44 23.82
N LYS A 27 25.21 -9.17 24.72
CA LYS A 27 23.79 -9.45 24.60
C LYS A 27 23.08 -8.10 24.61
N THR A 28 22.85 -7.56 23.43
CA THR A 28 21.82 -6.52 23.27
C THR A 28 20.50 -7.20 23.54
N ASP A 29 20.00 -7.12 24.76
CA ASP A 29 18.61 -7.33 25.11
C ASP A 29 17.79 -6.18 24.50
N SER A 30 17.85 -6.06 23.18
CA SER A 30 16.78 -5.38 22.46
C SER A 30 15.56 -6.30 22.61
N PRO A 31 14.46 -5.85 23.20
CA PRO A 31 13.25 -6.65 23.20
C PRO A 31 12.99 -7.05 21.75
N PRO A 32 12.61 -8.30 21.48
CA PRO A 32 12.27 -8.70 20.11
C PRO A 32 11.27 -7.66 19.61
N LEU A 33 11.58 -7.04 18.48
CA LEU A 33 10.57 -6.33 17.71
C LEU A 33 9.45 -7.35 17.57
N VAL A 34 8.40 -7.18 18.36
CA VAL A 34 7.15 -7.90 18.17
C VAL A 34 6.76 -7.52 16.76
N GLN A 35 7.18 -8.33 15.79
CA GLN A 35 6.49 -8.38 14.51
C GLN A 35 5.08 -8.75 14.94
N ARG A 36 4.24 -7.72 15.04
CA ARG A 36 2.80 -7.92 15.16
C ARG A 36 2.47 -8.72 13.91
N GLU A 37 2.38 -10.05 14.06
CA GLU A 37 1.78 -10.88 13.03
C GLU A 37 0.47 -10.18 12.76
N MET A 38 0.29 -9.71 11.51
CA MET A 38 -0.97 -9.09 11.12
C MET A 38 -2.01 -10.16 11.42
N GLU A 39 -2.81 -9.92 12.45
CA GLU A 39 -3.91 -10.81 12.77
C GLU A 39 -4.68 -10.99 11.46
N ASP A 40 -4.89 -12.24 11.03
CA ASP A 40 -5.52 -12.58 9.74
C ASP A 40 -7.04 -12.31 9.80
N THR A 41 -7.38 -11.11 10.30
CA THR A 41 -8.76 -10.67 10.46
C THR A 41 -9.35 -10.20 9.14
N PRO A 42 -10.68 -10.24 8.99
CA PRO A 42 -11.33 -9.65 7.82
C PRO A 42 -10.92 -8.19 7.56
N PHE A 43 -10.76 -7.39 8.61
CA PHE A 43 -10.29 -6.00 8.50
C PHE A 43 -8.85 -5.93 7.95
N ASP A 44 -7.96 -6.78 8.44
CA ASP A 44 -6.56 -6.78 8.00
C ASP A 44 -6.43 -7.17 6.53
N LYS A 45 -7.12 -8.21 6.08
CA LYS A 45 -7.17 -8.61 4.67
C LYS A 45 -7.73 -7.51 3.76
N MET A 46 -8.82 -6.89 4.16
CA MET A 46 -9.41 -5.77 3.44
C MET A 46 -8.41 -4.61 3.32
N MET A 47 -7.81 -4.20 4.44
CA MET A 47 -6.92 -3.04 4.46
C MET A 47 -5.58 -3.31 3.76
N ALA A 48 -5.09 -4.54 3.72
CA ALA A 48 -3.92 -4.91 2.91
C ALA A 48 -4.13 -4.62 1.42
N VAL A 49 -5.38 -4.72 0.94
CA VAL A 49 -5.75 -4.35 -0.43
C VAL A 49 -5.94 -2.84 -0.56
N LEU A 50 -6.71 -2.22 0.32
CA LEU A 50 -7.08 -0.80 0.19
C LEU A 50 -5.89 0.15 0.37
N THR A 51 -4.84 -0.29 1.07
CA THR A 51 -3.57 0.44 1.18
C THR A 51 -2.58 0.11 0.06
N HIS A 52 -2.90 -0.83 -0.80
CA HIS A 52 -2.04 -1.19 -1.93
C HIS A 52 -2.06 -0.10 -3.01
N LYS A 53 -0.94 0.04 -3.75
CA LYS A 53 -0.78 1.06 -4.81
C LYS A 53 -1.92 1.06 -5.84
N ARG A 54 -2.53 -0.10 -6.15
CA ARG A 54 -3.65 -0.18 -7.12
C ARG A 54 -4.87 0.62 -6.65
N CYS A 55 -5.08 0.77 -5.36
CA CYS A 55 -6.13 1.61 -4.80
C CYS A 55 -5.62 3.06 -4.61
N ILE A 56 -4.46 3.20 -3.96
CA ILE A 56 -3.92 4.53 -3.61
C ILE A 56 -3.65 5.40 -4.83
N ASN A 57 -3.25 4.83 -5.98
CA ASN A 57 -3.00 5.58 -7.21
C ASN A 57 -4.26 6.30 -7.75
N CYS A 58 -5.46 5.76 -7.50
CA CYS A 58 -6.74 6.41 -7.83
C CYS A 58 -7.27 7.28 -6.70
N HIS A 59 -6.69 7.20 -5.49
CA HIS A 59 -7.05 7.96 -4.29
C HIS A 59 -5.95 8.95 -3.86
N PRO A 60 -5.40 9.81 -4.76
CA PRO A 60 -4.31 10.72 -4.43
C PRO A 60 -4.76 11.82 -3.49
N SER A 61 -3.81 12.35 -2.70
CA SER A 61 -4.06 13.46 -1.77
C SER A 61 -4.21 14.82 -2.46
N ASP A 62 -3.82 14.92 -3.73
CA ASP A 62 -3.86 16.12 -4.54
C ASP A 62 -4.72 15.97 -5.81
N ASN A 63 -4.54 16.83 -6.79
CA ASN A 63 -5.29 16.82 -8.04
C ASN A 63 -4.61 16.03 -9.18
N TYR A 64 -3.56 15.25 -8.85
CA TYR A 64 -2.81 14.51 -9.85
C TYR A 64 -2.99 13.01 -9.63
N PRO A 65 -3.48 12.24 -10.63
CA PRO A 65 -3.48 10.79 -10.54
C PRO A 65 -2.05 10.27 -10.35
N ARG A 66 -1.93 9.09 -9.78
CA ARG A 66 -0.66 8.36 -9.65
C ARG A 66 -0.63 7.20 -10.64
N GLN A 67 0.57 6.86 -11.09
CA GLN A 67 0.79 5.70 -11.96
C GLN A 67 2.08 4.96 -11.60
N GLY A 68 2.26 3.80 -12.20
CA GLY A 68 3.43 2.96 -12.00
C GLY A 68 3.44 2.19 -10.68
N GLU A 69 4.49 1.42 -10.52
CA GLU A 69 4.70 0.60 -9.31
C GLU A 69 5.27 1.44 -8.16
N ASP A 70 5.82 2.59 -8.47
CA ASP A 70 6.38 3.58 -7.55
C ASP A 70 5.41 4.73 -7.20
N SER A 71 4.17 4.67 -7.74
CA SER A 71 3.12 5.68 -7.49
C SER A 71 3.55 7.12 -7.82
N HIS A 72 4.36 7.32 -8.85
CA HIS A 72 4.72 8.66 -9.31
C HIS A 72 3.52 9.41 -9.92
N VAL A 73 3.64 10.73 -10.03
CA VAL A 73 2.62 11.56 -10.66
C VAL A 73 2.42 11.12 -12.11
N HIS A 74 1.16 11.00 -12.52
CA HIS A 74 0.79 10.58 -13.87
C HIS A 74 1.48 11.46 -14.94
N ASN A 75 2.05 10.80 -15.95
CA ASN A 75 2.69 11.48 -17.07
C ASN A 75 1.69 12.38 -17.83
N PHE A 76 2.18 13.20 -18.74
CA PHE A 76 1.40 14.14 -19.57
C PHE A 76 0.67 15.26 -18.81
N GLY A 77 0.93 15.45 -17.51
CA GLY A 77 0.32 16.52 -16.72
C GLY A 77 -1.19 16.38 -16.54
N VAL A 78 -1.69 15.15 -16.58
CA VAL A 78 -3.12 14.84 -16.33
C VAL A 78 -3.53 15.33 -14.95
N ARG A 79 -4.72 15.93 -14.86
CA ARG A 79 -5.30 16.44 -13.62
C ARG A 79 -6.70 15.87 -13.42
N ARG A 80 -7.16 15.88 -12.17
CA ARG A 80 -8.45 15.37 -11.72
C ARG A 80 -9.65 15.90 -12.56
N GLY A 81 -9.69 17.20 -12.89
CA GLY A 81 -10.90 17.83 -13.41
C GLY A 81 -12.00 17.99 -12.35
N GLU A 82 -13.14 18.59 -12.74
CA GLU A 82 -14.26 18.85 -11.83
C GLU A 82 -15.04 17.58 -11.50
N ASP A 83 -15.14 16.66 -12.45
CA ASP A 83 -15.89 15.40 -12.37
C ASP A 83 -15.01 14.18 -12.07
N ASN A 84 -13.73 14.37 -11.75
CA ASN A 84 -12.72 13.35 -11.50
C ASN A 84 -12.29 12.52 -12.75
N HIS A 85 -12.76 12.87 -13.94
CA HIS A 85 -12.48 12.19 -15.21
C HIS A 85 -11.44 12.92 -16.08
N GLY A 86 -10.65 13.80 -15.50
CA GLY A 86 -9.65 14.59 -16.22
C GLY A 86 -10.20 15.94 -16.67
N VAL A 87 -9.33 16.77 -17.24
CA VAL A 87 -9.70 18.08 -17.82
C VAL A 87 -10.05 17.94 -19.30
N ALA A 88 -10.79 18.91 -19.87
CA ALA A 88 -11.33 18.83 -21.22
C ALA A 88 -10.32 18.42 -22.32
N ALA A 89 -9.05 18.84 -22.20
CA ALA A 89 -7.99 18.48 -23.16
C ALA A 89 -7.34 17.12 -22.90
N LEU A 90 -7.53 16.54 -21.69
CA LEU A 90 -6.90 15.29 -21.24
C LEU A 90 -7.88 14.51 -20.35
N ARG A 91 -8.95 14.04 -20.98
CA ARG A 91 -9.93 13.16 -20.34
C ARG A 91 -9.32 11.77 -20.12
N CYS A 92 -9.65 11.12 -19.02
CA CYS A 92 -9.17 9.77 -18.70
C CYS A 92 -9.51 8.79 -19.85
N GLU A 93 -10.73 8.82 -20.34
CA GLU A 93 -11.23 7.98 -21.42
C GLU A 93 -10.56 8.21 -22.78
N SER A 94 -9.79 9.29 -22.95
CA SER A 94 -9.02 9.50 -24.18
C SER A 94 -7.92 8.46 -24.36
N CYS A 95 -7.43 7.87 -23.27
CA CYS A 95 -6.38 6.86 -23.26
C CYS A 95 -6.85 5.55 -22.61
N HIS A 96 -7.59 5.64 -21.51
CA HIS A 96 -8.07 4.48 -20.75
C HIS A 96 -9.43 4.03 -21.28
N GLN A 97 -9.44 2.89 -21.95
CA GLN A 97 -10.67 2.28 -22.49
C GLN A 97 -11.30 1.31 -21.47
N HIS A 98 -12.35 0.62 -21.86
CA HIS A 98 -13.06 -0.34 -21.00
C HIS A 98 -12.22 -1.59 -20.68
N GLU A 99 -11.10 -1.80 -21.37
CA GLU A 99 -10.21 -2.95 -21.23
C GLU A 99 -8.74 -2.51 -21.25
N ASN A 100 -7.88 -3.32 -20.68
CA ASN A 100 -6.43 -3.13 -20.78
C ASN A 100 -5.96 -3.22 -22.23
N ASN A 101 -5.13 -2.28 -22.67
CA ASN A 101 -4.48 -2.35 -23.96
C ASN A 101 -3.08 -2.96 -23.82
N ASN A 102 -2.95 -4.24 -24.11
CA ASN A 102 -1.68 -4.97 -23.98
C ASN A 102 -0.63 -4.58 -25.04
N PHE A 103 -0.97 -3.81 -26.08
CA PHE A 103 0.01 -3.31 -27.05
C PHE A 103 0.71 -2.05 -26.57
N SER A 104 -0.04 -1.15 -25.94
CA SER A 104 0.52 0.10 -25.42
C SER A 104 0.86 0.04 -23.93
N GLY A 105 0.40 -0.98 -23.23
CA GLY A 105 0.48 -1.08 -21.78
C GLY A 105 -0.40 -0.06 -21.05
N VAL A 106 -1.37 0.56 -21.72
CA VAL A 106 -2.34 1.44 -21.06
C VAL A 106 -3.40 0.60 -20.35
N PRO A 107 -3.61 0.77 -19.04
CA PRO A 107 -4.64 0.05 -18.32
C PRO A 107 -6.04 0.59 -18.68
N GLY A 108 -7.05 -0.25 -18.53
CA GLY A 108 -8.44 0.13 -18.78
C GLY A 108 -9.42 -0.70 -17.98
N ALA A 109 -10.52 -0.06 -17.62
CA ALA A 109 -11.72 -0.64 -17.05
C ALA A 109 -12.89 0.33 -17.30
N PRO A 110 -14.15 -0.11 -17.22
CA PRO A 110 -15.29 0.78 -17.27
C PRO A 110 -15.17 1.90 -16.20
N GLU A 111 -15.65 3.10 -16.54
CA GLU A 111 -15.69 4.26 -15.64
C GLU A 111 -14.32 4.69 -15.09
N TRP A 112 -13.26 4.55 -15.87
CA TRP A 112 -11.90 4.92 -15.46
C TRP A 112 -11.81 6.37 -15.01
N SER A 113 -11.58 6.58 -13.72
CA SER A 113 -11.60 7.90 -13.09
C SER A 113 -10.79 7.91 -11.80
N LEU A 114 -10.57 9.10 -11.24
CA LEU A 114 -10.12 9.23 -9.86
C LEU A 114 -11.30 9.11 -8.89
N ALA A 115 -11.03 8.61 -7.71
CA ALA A 115 -11.97 8.74 -6.60
C ALA A 115 -12.21 10.22 -6.27
N PRO A 116 -13.38 10.60 -5.74
CA PRO A 116 -13.65 11.97 -5.29
C PRO A 116 -12.55 12.49 -4.36
N LYS A 117 -12.27 13.78 -4.37
CA LYS A 117 -11.22 14.37 -3.53
C LYS A 117 -11.47 14.14 -2.03
N SER A 118 -12.70 14.02 -1.61
CA SER A 118 -13.09 13.63 -0.25
C SER A 118 -12.63 12.23 0.14
N MET A 119 -12.37 11.37 -0.85
CA MET A 119 -11.85 10.01 -0.70
C MET A 119 -10.35 9.94 -1.01
N ALA A 120 -9.58 10.97 -0.69
CA ALA A 120 -8.13 10.96 -0.77
C ALA A 120 -7.56 10.07 0.34
N TRP A 121 -6.82 9.01 -0.03
CA TRP A 121 -6.26 8.03 0.90
C TRP A 121 -4.74 8.06 0.99
N GLN A 122 -4.09 8.63 0.00
CA GLN A 122 -2.62 8.73 -0.03
C GLN A 122 -2.10 9.43 1.23
N GLY A 123 -1.29 8.72 2.02
CA GLY A 123 -0.71 9.19 3.28
C GLY A 123 -1.57 8.93 4.52
N LEU A 124 -2.78 8.38 4.37
CA LEU A 124 -3.62 7.99 5.50
C LEU A 124 -3.23 6.60 6.04
N THR A 125 -3.41 6.41 7.33
CA THR A 125 -3.35 5.11 7.98
C THR A 125 -4.54 4.24 7.57
N ARG A 126 -4.44 2.93 7.78
CA ARG A 126 -5.53 1.97 7.52
C ARG A 126 -6.82 2.31 8.28
N VAL A 127 -6.69 2.82 9.50
CA VAL A 127 -7.82 3.25 10.34
C VAL A 127 -8.48 4.50 9.79
N GLU A 128 -7.69 5.48 9.34
CA GLU A 128 -8.19 6.71 8.71
C GLU A 128 -8.89 6.42 7.39
N ILE A 129 -8.36 5.52 6.56
CA ILE A 129 -9.02 5.07 5.33
C ILE A 129 -10.38 4.44 5.66
N ALA A 130 -10.44 3.53 6.64
CA ALA A 130 -11.69 2.89 7.05
C ALA A 130 -12.71 3.90 7.58
N LYS A 131 -12.28 4.87 8.40
CA LYS A 131 -13.14 5.97 8.87
C LYS A 131 -13.66 6.82 7.70
N SER A 132 -12.80 7.13 6.73
CA SER A 132 -13.19 7.88 5.53
C SER A 132 -14.23 7.13 4.70
N MET A 133 -14.07 5.82 4.50
CA MET A 133 -15.04 4.99 3.77
C MET A 133 -16.43 4.94 4.42
N LEU A 134 -16.48 4.97 5.75
CA LEU A 134 -17.73 4.91 6.50
C LEU A 134 -18.37 6.28 6.73
N ASN A 135 -17.66 7.37 6.43
CA ASN A 135 -18.22 8.73 6.57
C ASN A 135 -18.99 9.15 5.32
N PRO A 136 -20.32 9.34 5.39
CA PRO A 136 -21.13 9.78 4.25
C PRO A 136 -20.68 11.10 3.62
N GLU A 137 -20.10 12.01 4.38
CA GLU A 137 -19.56 13.27 3.88
C GLU A 137 -18.35 13.06 2.94
N ASN A 138 -17.59 11.98 3.16
CA ASN A 138 -16.43 11.67 2.35
C ASN A 138 -16.77 10.72 1.19
N ASN A 139 -17.58 9.69 1.44
CA ASN A 139 -17.82 8.59 0.51
C ASN A 139 -18.92 8.86 -0.53
N GLY A 140 -19.42 10.09 -0.62
CA GLY A 140 -20.47 10.48 -1.56
C GLY A 140 -21.87 10.07 -1.09
N GLY A 141 -22.09 9.97 0.22
CA GLY A 141 -23.39 9.64 0.82
C GLY A 141 -23.73 8.15 0.84
N ARG A 142 -22.76 7.28 0.55
CA ARG A 142 -23.00 5.83 0.51
C ARG A 142 -23.29 5.26 1.89
N THR A 143 -24.28 4.40 1.95
CA THR A 143 -24.55 3.50 3.07
C THR A 143 -23.44 2.45 3.17
N LEU A 144 -23.40 1.69 4.28
CA LEU A 144 -22.49 0.56 4.40
C LEU A 144 -22.71 -0.49 3.31
N GLU A 145 -23.95 -0.79 2.96
CA GLU A 145 -24.30 -1.75 1.92
C GLU A 145 -23.78 -1.30 0.54
N GLU A 146 -24.01 -0.05 0.16
CA GLU A 146 -23.52 0.55 -1.08
C GLU A 146 -21.99 0.62 -1.11
N THR A 147 -21.34 0.84 0.05
CA THR A 147 -19.88 0.79 0.17
C THR A 147 -19.36 -0.63 -0.06
N VAL A 148 -20.00 -1.64 0.54
CA VAL A 148 -19.65 -3.06 0.32
C VAL A 148 -19.84 -3.43 -1.15
N HIS A 149 -20.96 -3.06 -1.75
CA HIS A 149 -21.23 -3.29 -3.19
C HIS A 149 -20.13 -2.66 -4.06
N HIS A 150 -19.79 -1.40 -3.80
CA HIS A 150 -18.71 -0.72 -4.52
C HIS A 150 -17.37 -1.45 -4.38
N LEU A 151 -17.01 -1.88 -3.17
CA LEU A 151 -15.75 -2.57 -2.93
C LEU A 151 -15.68 -3.97 -3.54
N THR A 152 -16.80 -4.65 -3.71
CA THR A 152 -16.83 -6.08 -4.08
C THR A 152 -17.37 -6.38 -5.47
N GLU A 153 -18.00 -5.40 -6.13
CA GLU A 153 -18.71 -5.63 -7.40
C GLU A 153 -18.39 -4.58 -8.48
N HIS A 154 -17.84 -3.42 -8.11
CA HIS A 154 -17.53 -2.38 -9.08
C HIS A 154 -16.32 -2.77 -9.95
N GLU A 155 -16.48 -2.77 -11.26
CA GLU A 155 -15.47 -3.27 -12.22
C GLU A 155 -14.13 -2.52 -12.11
N LEU A 156 -14.14 -1.18 -11.93
CA LEU A 156 -12.93 -0.39 -11.74
C LEU A 156 -12.17 -0.78 -10.46
N VAL A 157 -12.88 -1.13 -9.37
CA VAL A 157 -12.24 -1.63 -8.14
C VAL A 157 -11.64 -3.03 -8.38
N LEU A 158 -12.41 -3.92 -9.01
CA LEU A 158 -12.00 -5.30 -9.28
C LEU A 158 -10.89 -5.40 -10.33
N TRP A 159 -10.70 -4.37 -11.16
CA TRP A 159 -9.56 -4.25 -12.06
C TRP A 159 -8.21 -4.43 -11.34
N ALA A 160 -8.11 -4.08 -10.07
CA ALA A 160 -6.87 -4.21 -9.29
C ALA A 160 -6.25 -5.62 -9.34
N TRP A 161 -7.04 -6.67 -9.56
CA TRP A 161 -6.56 -8.06 -9.68
C TRP A 161 -6.27 -8.48 -11.13
N GLU A 162 -6.66 -7.68 -12.10
CA GLU A 162 -6.41 -7.90 -13.52
C GLU A 162 -5.77 -6.66 -14.18
N PRO A 163 -4.67 -6.13 -13.58
CA PRO A 163 -4.14 -4.81 -13.95
C PRO A 163 -3.38 -4.81 -15.29
N GLY A 164 -3.28 -5.96 -15.96
CA GLY A 164 -2.58 -6.11 -17.23
C GLY A 164 -1.07 -5.96 -17.12
N ILE A 165 -0.45 -5.52 -18.23
CA ILE A 165 0.98 -5.29 -18.34
C ILE A 165 1.30 -3.79 -18.46
N ASP A 166 2.53 -3.40 -18.11
CA ASP A 166 3.04 -2.05 -18.34
C ASP A 166 3.50 -1.84 -19.80
N ALA A 167 3.98 -0.64 -20.12
CA ALA A 167 4.47 -0.30 -21.45
C ALA A 167 5.74 -1.08 -21.89
N ASN A 168 6.42 -1.74 -20.94
CA ASN A 168 7.58 -2.61 -21.20
C ASN A 168 7.20 -4.09 -21.33
N GLY A 169 5.90 -4.42 -21.19
CA GLY A 169 5.40 -5.78 -21.23
C GLY A 169 5.50 -6.53 -19.89
N ASN A 170 5.87 -5.86 -18.79
CA ASN A 170 5.94 -6.50 -17.48
C ASN A 170 4.55 -6.58 -16.84
N PRO A 171 4.18 -7.70 -16.21
CA PRO A 171 2.94 -7.79 -15.43
C PRO A 171 2.94 -6.76 -14.30
N ARG A 172 1.83 -6.04 -14.15
CA ARG A 172 1.63 -5.15 -13.01
C ARG A 172 1.39 -5.95 -11.74
N GLU A 173 1.94 -5.47 -10.62
CA GLU A 173 1.74 -6.07 -9.31
C GLU A 173 0.25 -6.07 -8.92
N LYS A 174 -0.23 -7.19 -8.42
CA LYS A 174 -1.58 -7.36 -7.89
C LYS A 174 -1.60 -7.10 -6.38
N PRO A 175 -2.78 -6.78 -5.79
CA PRO A 175 -2.90 -6.74 -4.34
C PRO A 175 -2.46 -8.07 -3.69
N PRO A 176 -1.97 -8.02 -2.43
CA PRO A 176 -1.40 -9.19 -1.76
C PRO A 176 -2.44 -10.24 -1.35
N VAL A 177 -3.73 -9.87 -1.31
CA VAL A 177 -4.83 -10.78 -0.98
C VAL A 177 -5.54 -11.18 -2.26
N PRO A 178 -5.79 -12.47 -2.52
CA PRO A 178 -6.58 -12.94 -3.65
C PRO A 178 -7.97 -12.31 -3.69
N LYS A 179 -8.51 -12.06 -4.90
CA LYS A 179 -9.81 -11.39 -5.10
C LYS A 179 -10.94 -11.99 -4.26
N ASP A 180 -11.08 -13.31 -4.31
CA ASP A 180 -12.17 -14.00 -3.61
C ASP A 180 -12.05 -13.91 -2.08
N GLU A 181 -10.81 -13.93 -1.57
CA GLU A 181 -10.53 -13.75 -0.14
C GLU A 181 -10.81 -12.32 0.30
N TYR A 182 -10.43 -11.34 -0.51
CA TYR A 182 -10.76 -9.93 -0.26
C TYR A 182 -12.27 -9.70 -0.20
N ILE A 183 -13.01 -10.19 -1.20
CA ILE A 183 -14.48 -10.07 -1.24
C ILE A 183 -15.11 -10.71 0.01
N LYS A 184 -14.67 -11.90 0.40
CA LYS A 184 -15.11 -12.56 1.63
C LYS A 184 -14.78 -11.73 2.87
N ALA A 185 -13.58 -11.16 2.93
CA ALA A 185 -13.14 -10.33 4.05
C ALA A 185 -13.98 -9.05 4.18
N VAL A 186 -14.24 -8.33 3.08
CA VAL A 186 -15.09 -7.13 3.07
C VAL A 186 -16.50 -7.48 3.58
N LYS A 187 -17.12 -8.54 3.04
CA LYS A 187 -18.47 -8.97 3.45
C LYS A 187 -18.51 -9.42 4.90
N ALA A 188 -17.49 -10.15 5.39
CA ALA A 188 -17.41 -10.57 6.78
C ALA A 188 -17.18 -9.39 7.73
N TRP A 189 -16.34 -8.44 7.38
CA TRP A 189 -16.14 -7.21 8.15
C TRP A 189 -17.43 -6.41 8.30
N ALA A 190 -18.17 -6.21 7.20
CA ALA A 190 -19.44 -5.51 7.22
C ALA A 190 -20.49 -6.24 8.06
N ALA A 191 -20.61 -7.58 7.93
CA ALA A 191 -21.52 -8.40 8.71
C ALA A 191 -21.21 -8.36 10.22
N ALA A 192 -19.95 -8.15 10.60
CA ALA A 192 -19.52 -7.95 11.99
C ALA A 192 -19.74 -6.51 12.50
N GLY A 193 -20.47 -5.66 11.74
CA GLY A 193 -20.81 -4.29 12.09
C GLY A 193 -19.75 -3.28 11.71
N ALA A 194 -18.91 -3.57 10.73
CA ALA A 194 -17.88 -2.70 10.16
C ALA A 194 -16.95 -2.06 11.21
N LYS A 195 -16.57 -2.85 12.22
CA LYS A 195 -15.74 -2.38 13.33
C LYS A 195 -14.35 -2.01 12.86
N ILE A 196 -13.89 -0.84 13.29
CA ILE A 196 -12.53 -0.35 13.05
C ILE A 196 -11.73 -0.60 14.33
N PRO A 197 -10.58 -1.32 14.27
CA PRO A 197 -9.73 -1.52 15.43
C PRO A 197 -9.23 -0.19 16.00
N ASN A 198 -9.02 -0.12 17.30
CA ASN A 198 -8.26 0.96 17.91
C ASN A 198 -6.77 0.75 17.52
N GLU A 199 -6.08 1.82 17.16
CA GLU A 199 -4.64 1.82 16.89
C GLU A 199 -3.83 1.43 18.13
#